data_b4dcd7f383ce93313c4d230261eaa295
#
_entry.id   b4dcd7f383ce93313c4d230261eaa295
#
_cell.length_a   1.000
_cell.length_b   1.000
_cell.length_c   1.000
_cell.angle_alpha   90.00
_cell.angle_beta   90.00
_cell.angle_gamma   90.00
#
_symmetry.space_group_name_H-M   'P 1'
#
loop_
_entity.id
_entity.type
_entity.pdbx_description
1 polymer ?
#
loop_
_entity_poly.entity_id
_entity_poly.type
_entity_poly.pdbx_seq_one_letter_code
_entity_poly.pdbx_strand_id
1 'polypeptide(L)'
;MMQDLKKVLGNKNIYTLKIFIFLNILMFFLEAMSILSIPLFVSSIVDSEQLLNKINNFKIINFFDLNKFSLIKYISILVILIFLFKNLFLLILNFYQGKFIEKVKTDTSNSLYKHYLNMPYLGHLNKDPSTLTRNVIVSTEGLFIFINHLMNLTRESVAILVILLLLIW
;
A
#
# COMPACT_ATOMS: atom_id res chain seq x y z
N MET A 1 -8.40 -13.12 -16.92
CA MET A 1 -8.37 -12.35 -15.68
C MET A 1 -8.22 -10.83 -15.91
N MET A 2 -7.13 -10.30 -16.51
CA MET A 2 -7.03 -8.84 -16.75
C MET A 2 -8.05 -8.29 -17.75
N GLN A 3 -8.42 -9.06 -18.79
CA GLN A 3 -9.46 -8.67 -19.75
C GLN A 3 -10.87 -8.66 -19.12
N ASP A 4 -11.14 -9.57 -18.21
CA ASP A 4 -12.43 -9.66 -17.53
C ASP A 4 -12.58 -8.54 -16.49
N LEU A 5 -11.49 -8.22 -15.77
CA LEU A 5 -11.43 -7.01 -14.91
C LEU A 5 -11.67 -5.73 -15.72
N LYS A 6 -11.18 -5.68 -16.96
CA LYS A 6 -11.38 -4.53 -17.85
C LYS A 6 -12.86 -4.35 -18.25
N LYS A 7 -13.57 -5.44 -18.45
CA LYS A 7 -15.02 -5.39 -18.75
C LYS A 7 -15.85 -4.95 -17.55
N VAL A 8 -15.45 -5.38 -16.33
CA VAL A 8 -16.20 -5.06 -15.10
C VAL A 8 -15.89 -3.65 -14.59
N LEU A 9 -14.63 -3.22 -14.61
CA LEU A 9 -14.18 -1.96 -14.00
C LEU A 9 -14.32 -0.74 -14.93
N GLY A 10 -14.33 -0.93 -16.24
CA GLY A 10 -14.26 0.16 -17.22
C GLY A 10 -12.87 0.82 -17.30
N ASN A 11 -12.56 1.46 -18.42
CA ASN A 11 -11.22 1.99 -18.70
C ASN A 11 -10.73 3.04 -17.68
N LYS A 12 -11.62 3.88 -17.16
CA LYS A 12 -11.30 4.93 -16.19
C LYS A 12 -10.85 4.36 -14.83
N ASN A 13 -11.55 3.36 -14.35
CA ASN A 13 -11.26 2.74 -13.04
C ASN A 13 -10.00 1.89 -13.10
N ILE A 14 -9.65 1.33 -14.25
CA ILE A 14 -8.37 0.61 -14.46
C ILE A 14 -7.17 1.56 -14.37
N TYR A 15 -7.27 2.76 -14.92
CA TYR A 15 -6.19 3.75 -14.81
C TYR A 15 -5.96 4.12 -13.34
N THR A 16 -7.03 4.37 -12.59
CA THR A 16 -6.95 4.65 -11.15
C THR A 16 -6.37 3.46 -10.36
N LEU A 17 -6.73 2.24 -10.72
CA LEU A 17 -6.18 1.03 -10.10
C LEU A 17 -4.66 0.91 -10.35
N LYS A 18 -4.19 1.22 -11.57
CA LYS A 18 -2.74 1.25 -11.86
C LYS A 18 -2.00 2.29 -11.04
N ILE A 19 -2.61 3.47 -10.80
CA ILE A 19 -2.04 4.49 -9.92
C ILE A 19 -1.90 3.95 -8.49
N PHE A 20 -2.93 3.27 -7.96
CA PHE A 20 -2.83 2.68 -6.63
C PHE A 20 -1.77 1.58 -6.53
N ILE A 21 -1.62 0.74 -7.57
CA ILE A 21 -0.53 -0.25 -7.62
C ILE A 21 0.83 0.46 -7.57
N PHE A 22 1.02 1.51 -8.35
CA PHE A 22 2.26 2.30 -8.34
C PHE A 22 2.51 2.95 -6.96
N LEU A 23 1.48 3.52 -6.33
CA LEU A 23 1.59 4.10 -4.98
C LEU A 23 1.91 3.04 -3.91
N ASN A 24 1.39 1.82 -4.06
CA ASN A 24 1.76 0.71 -3.17
C ASN A 24 3.23 0.29 -3.35
N ILE A 25 3.77 0.33 -4.58
CA ILE A 25 5.20 0.10 -4.83
C ILE A 25 6.04 1.22 -4.18
N LEU A 26 5.60 2.48 -4.28
CA LEU A 26 6.28 3.59 -3.61
C LEU A 26 6.26 3.43 -2.08
N MET A 27 5.12 3.02 -1.53
CA MET A 27 4.98 2.71 -0.11
C MET A 27 5.96 1.63 0.34
N PHE A 28 6.18 0.62 -0.48
CA PHE A 28 7.19 -0.41 -0.24
C PHE A 28 8.58 0.19 -0.01
N PHE A 29 9.03 1.10 -0.87
CA PHE A 29 10.34 1.75 -0.69
C PHE A 29 10.43 2.53 0.63
N LEU A 30 9.37 3.24 1.01
CA LEU A 30 9.30 3.94 2.29
C LEU A 30 9.34 2.97 3.48
N GLU A 31 8.73 1.82 3.35
CA GLU A 31 8.75 0.76 4.36
C GLU A 31 10.13 0.16 4.51
N ALA A 32 10.78 -0.17 3.40
CA ALA A 32 12.17 -0.66 3.39
C ALA A 32 13.13 0.36 4.04
N MET A 33 13.03 1.64 3.68
CA MET A 33 13.84 2.71 4.28
C MET A 33 13.60 2.83 5.79
N SER A 34 12.36 2.70 6.25
CA SER A 34 12.05 2.77 7.68
C SER A 34 12.66 1.60 8.46
N ILE A 35 12.61 0.38 7.92
CA ILE A 35 13.21 -0.81 8.53
C ILE A 35 14.74 -0.69 8.55
N LEU A 36 15.37 -0.26 7.46
CA LEU A 36 16.81 -0.06 7.35
C LEU A 36 17.34 1.05 8.28
N SER A 37 16.50 2.00 8.66
CA SER A 37 16.89 3.07 9.61
C SER A 37 17.13 2.55 11.03
N ILE A 38 16.56 1.40 11.42
CA ILE A 38 16.71 0.82 12.76
C ILE A 38 18.17 0.34 13.02
N PRO A 39 18.78 -0.48 12.16
CA PRO A 39 20.20 -0.84 12.32
C PRO A 39 21.15 0.36 12.32
N LEU A 40 20.87 1.37 11.49
CA LEU A 40 21.64 2.61 11.48
C LEU A 40 21.53 3.36 12.82
N PHE A 41 20.38 3.39 13.43
CA PHE A 41 20.18 3.99 14.76
C PHE A 41 20.93 3.20 15.82
N VAL A 42 20.81 1.88 15.83
CA VAL A 42 21.51 1.01 16.79
C VAL A 42 23.03 1.18 16.66
N SER A 43 23.58 1.17 15.45
CA SER A 43 25.00 1.37 15.20
C SER A 43 25.48 2.76 15.64
N SER A 44 24.64 3.78 15.59
CA SER A 44 24.98 5.12 16.08
C SER A 44 25.17 5.18 17.60
N ILE A 45 24.54 4.26 18.34
CA ILE A 45 24.68 4.16 19.80
C ILE A 45 25.90 3.31 20.15
N VAL A 46 26.08 2.16 19.50
CA VAL A 46 27.14 1.18 19.83
C VAL A 46 28.50 1.62 19.29
N ASP A 47 28.58 1.99 18.02
CA ASP A 47 29.82 2.27 17.29
C ASP A 47 29.89 3.70 16.74
N SER A 48 29.53 4.68 17.56
CA SER A 48 29.47 6.09 17.15
C SER A 48 30.74 6.64 16.52
N GLU A 49 31.93 6.18 16.96
CA GLU A 49 33.25 6.63 16.44
C GLU A 49 33.51 6.12 15.03
N GLN A 50 33.15 4.87 14.74
CA GLN A 50 33.32 4.30 13.40
C GLN A 50 32.36 4.98 12.40
N LEU A 51 31.13 5.29 12.83
CA LEU A 51 30.18 6.03 12.01
C LEU A 51 30.64 7.47 11.74
N LEU A 52 31.18 8.16 12.75
CA LEU A 52 31.76 9.50 12.57
C LEU A 52 32.84 9.49 11.50
N ASN A 53 33.78 8.53 11.58
CA ASN A 53 34.86 8.39 10.61
C ASN A 53 34.32 8.10 9.18
N LYS A 54 33.31 7.26 9.04
CA LYS A 54 32.66 7.00 7.74
C LYS A 54 31.96 8.23 7.19
N ILE A 55 31.24 8.98 8.00
CA ILE A 55 30.48 10.17 7.60
C ILE A 55 31.44 11.32 7.21
N ASN A 56 32.55 11.51 7.96
CA ASN A 56 33.55 12.52 7.64
C ASN A 56 34.25 12.24 6.30
N ASN A 57 34.42 10.99 5.92
CA ASN A 57 34.97 10.62 4.60
C ASN A 57 34.07 11.01 3.44
N PHE A 58 32.76 11.14 3.64
CA PHE A 58 31.80 11.54 2.60
C PHE A 58 31.75 13.05 2.34
N LYS A 59 32.55 13.89 3.00
CA LYS A 59 32.65 15.38 2.80
C LYS A 59 31.32 16.16 2.76
N ILE A 60 30.19 15.53 3.04
CA ILE A 60 28.84 16.12 2.85
C ILE A 60 28.44 16.96 4.07
N ILE A 61 29.12 16.83 5.21
CA ILE A 61 28.64 17.38 6.47
C ILE A 61 29.72 18.22 7.21
N ASN A 62 30.44 19.05 6.46
CA ASN A 62 31.33 20.05 7.08
C ASN A 62 30.59 21.20 7.80
N PHE A 63 29.26 21.17 7.83
CA PHE A 63 28.43 22.20 8.44
C PHE A 63 27.98 21.89 9.89
N PHE A 64 28.25 20.71 10.41
CA PHE A 64 27.82 20.33 11.76
C PHE A 64 29.02 19.91 12.59
N ASP A 65 29.25 20.56 13.73
CA ASP A 65 30.15 20.07 14.78
C ASP A 65 29.59 18.74 15.31
N LEU A 66 30.03 17.63 14.68
CA LEU A 66 29.54 16.29 14.97
C LEU A 66 30.26 15.73 16.21
N ASN A 67 29.84 16.15 17.39
CA ASN A 67 30.13 15.43 18.63
C ASN A 67 29.25 14.16 18.70
N LYS A 68 29.71 13.14 19.41
CA LYS A 68 29.00 11.87 19.61
C LYS A 68 27.52 12.08 20.00
N PHE A 69 27.25 13.00 20.90
CA PHE A 69 25.89 13.34 21.36
C PHE A 69 25.03 13.98 20.26
N SER A 70 25.58 14.89 19.48
CA SER A 70 24.87 15.55 18.39
C SER A 70 24.55 14.57 17.27
N LEU A 71 25.43 13.64 16.95
CA LEU A 71 25.19 12.59 15.94
C LEU A 71 24.02 11.71 16.32
N ILE A 72 24.00 11.16 17.54
CA ILE A 72 22.87 10.34 18.02
C ILE A 72 21.57 11.12 17.97
N LYS A 73 21.56 12.37 18.40
CA LYS A 73 20.39 13.25 18.36
C LYS A 73 19.86 13.44 16.94
N TYR A 74 20.72 13.74 15.96
CA TYR A 74 20.29 13.93 14.58
C TYR A 74 19.77 12.65 13.93
N ILE A 75 20.42 11.51 14.17
CA ILE A 75 19.95 10.22 13.67
C ILE A 75 18.60 9.86 14.31
N SER A 76 18.41 10.09 15.61
CA SER A 76 17.13 9.86 16.28
C SER A 76 16.00 10.67 15.66
N ILE A 77 16.22 11.97 15.44
CA ILE A 77 15.23 12.86 14.82
C ILE A 77 14.90 12.36 13.39
N LEU A 78 15.92 12.01 12.62
CA LEU A 78 15.76 11.51 11.24
C LEU A 78 14.93 10.23 11.22
N VAL A 79 15.21 9.27 12.11
CA VAL A 79 14.42 8.03 12.20
C VAL A 79 12.97 8.33 12.55
N ILE A 80 12.72 9.19 13.54
CA ILE A 80 11.36 9.59 13.92
C ILE A 80 10.63 10.22 12.71
N LEU A 81 11.29 11.10 11.96
CA LEU A 81 10.71 11.75 10.78
C LEU A 81 10.37 10.73 9.69
N ILE A 82 11.25 9.76 9.42
CA ILE A 82 10.99 8.69 8.45
C ILE A 82 9.76 7.90 8.84
N PHE A 83 9.64 7.49 10.12
CA PHE A 83 8.48 6.74 10.61
C PHE A 83 7.20 7.55 10.56
N LEU A 84 7.23 8.82 10.94
CA LEU A 84 6.07 9.72 10.86
C LEU A 84 5.61 9.89 9.41
N PHE A 85 6.55 10.19 8.50
CA PHE A 85 6.24 10.37 7.08
C PHE A 85 5.66 9.10 6.45
N LYS A 86 6.27 7.95 6.71
CA LYS A 86 5.77 6.64 6.27
C LYS A 86 4.33 6.40 6.74
N ASN A 87 4.07 6.57 8.04
CA ASN A 87 2.75 6.28 8.61
C ASN A 87 1.67 7.25 8.10
N LEU A 88 2.03 8.53 7.94
CA LEU A 88 1.13 9.52 7.35
C LEU A 88 0.79 9.16 5.90
N PHE A 89 1.79 8.82 5.10
CA PHE A 89 1.60 8.39 3.71
C PHE A 89 0.73 7.13 3.62
N LEU A 90 0.96 6.14 4.47
CA LEU A 90 0.17 4.92 4.57
C LEU A 90 -1.30 5.21 4.88
N LEU A 91 -1.56 6.11 5.83
CA LEU A 91 -2.90 6.49 6.24
C LEU A 91 -3.66 7.17 5.09
N ILE A 92 -3.00 8.10 4.41
CA ILE A 92 -3.55 8.80 3.24
C ILE A 92 -3.85 7.80 2.11
N LEU A 93 -2.92 6.91 1.82
CA LEU A 93 -3.06 5.90 0.77
C LEU A 93 -4.24 4.97 1.05
N ASN A 94 -4.35 4.43 2.26
CA ASN A 94 -5.43 3.54 2.66
C ASN A 94 -6.80 4.24 2.59
N PHE A 95 -6.88 5.51 2.97
CA PHE A 95 -8.11 6.29 2.91
C PHE A 95 -8.60 6.46 1.47
N TYR A 96 -7.73 6.86 0.54
CA TYR A 96 -8.09 7.03 -0.86
C TYR A 96 -8.37 5.70 -1.57
N GLN A 97 -7.60 4.67 -1.24
CA GLN A 97 -7.80 3.31 -1.75
C GLN A 97 -9.17 2.77 -1.32
N GLY A 98 -9.54 2.92 -0.04
CA GLY A 98 -10.83 2.50 0.48
C GLY A 98 -12.00 3.23 -0.23
N LYS A 99 -11.91 4.55 -0.39
CA LYS A 99 -12.90 5.32 -1.15
C LYS A 99 -13.04 4.88 -2.61
N PHE A 100 -11.92 4.58 -3.25
CA PHE A 100 -11.93 4.09 -4.63
C PHE A 100 -12.62 2.74 -4.74
N ILE A 101 -12.28 1.78 -3.87
CA ILE A 101 -12.86 0.45 -3.84
C ILE A 101 -14.38 0.53 -3.61
N GLU A 102 -14.82 1.33 -2.63
CA GLU A 102 -16.24 1.51 -2.32
C GLU A 102 -17.03 2.11 -3.51
N LYS A 103 -16.46 3.12 -4.16
CA LYS A 103 -17.05 3.70 -5.36
C LYS A 103 -17.22 2.67 -6.48
N VAL A 104 -16.16 1.91 -6.78
CA VAL A 104 -16.20 0.92 -7.87
C VAL A 104 -17.15 -0.23 -7.52
N LYS A 105 -17.20 -0.65 -6.25
CA LYS A 105 -18.19 -1.61 -5.75
C LYS A 105 -19.61 -1.13 -6.03
N THR A 106 -19.94 0.08 -5.64
CA THR A 106 -21.27 0.68 -5.83
C THR A 106 -21.62 0.79 -7.32
N ASP A 107 -20.70 1.28 -8.14
CA ASP A 107 -20.91 1.40 -9.59
C ASP A 107 -21.17 0.03 -10.25
N THR A 108 -20.44 -1.00 -9.82
CA THR A 108 -20.60 -2.38 -10.33
C THR A 108 -21.91 -2.98 -9.87
N SER A 109 -22.27 -2.85 -8.59
CA SER A 109 -23.58 -3.31 -8.08
C SER A 109 -24.74 -2.65 -8.79
N ASN A 110 -24.69 -1.34 -8.99
CA ASN A 110 -25.71 -0.60 -9.71
C ASN A 110 -25.83 -1.02 -11.19
N SER A 111 -24.70 -1.29 -11.83
CA SER A 111 -24.69 -1.78 -13.21
C SER A 111 -25.31 -3.16 -13.33
N LEU A 112 -24.99 -4.09 -12.42
CA LEU A 112 -25.60 -5.42 -12.36
C LEU A 112 -27.10 -5.34 -12.08
N TYR A 113 -27.50 -4.51 -11.12
CA TYR A 113 -28.89 -4.31 -10.79
C TYR A 113 -29.70 -3.78 -11.99
N LYS A 114 -29.20 -2.76 -12.69
CA LYS A 114 -29.82 -2.24 -13.92
C LYS A 114 -29.90 -3.30 -15.01
N HIS A 115 -28.83 -4.10 -15.16
CA HIS A 115 -28.83 -5.20 -16.14
C HIS A 115 -29.96 -6.22 -15.84
N TYR A 116 -30.11 -6.59 -14.56
CA TYR A 116 -31.19 -7.51 -14.18
C TYR A 116 -32.57 -6.91 -14.35
N LEU A 117 -32.78 -5.63 -14.02
CA LEU A 117 -34.08 -4.98 -14.23
C LEU A 117 -34.48 -4.94 -15.72
N ASN A 118 -33.53 -4.75 -16.61
CA ASN A 118 -33.75 -4.68 -18.05
C ASN A 118 -33.74 -6.05 -18.75
N MET A 119 -33.67 -7.14 -18.00
CA MET A 119 -33.69 -8.48 -18.56
C MET A 119 -35.07 -8.82 -19.08
N PRO A 120 -35.21 -9.49 -20.26
CA PRO A 120 -36.49 -9.92 -20.75
C PRO A 120 -37.15 -10.92 -19.80
N TYR A 121 -38.49 -10.95 -19.80
CA TYR A 121 -39.33 -11.75 -18.89
C TYR A 121 -38.92 -13.23 -18.82
N LEU A 122 -38.60 -13.84 -19.96
CA LEU A 122 -38.09 -15.22 -20.01
C LEU A 122 -36.80 -15.42 -19.22
N GLY A 123 -35.95 -14.40 -19.13
CA GLY A 123 -34.74 -14.43 -18.34
C GLY A 123 -35.00 -14.39 -16.83
N HIS A 124 -36.08 -13.74 -16.41
CA HIS A 124 -36.51 -13.71 -15.00
C HIS A 124 -37.15 -15.03 -14.57
N LEU A 125 -37.94 -15.68 -15.44
CA LEU A 125 -38.58 -16.97 -15.13
C LEU A 125 -37.54 -18.08 -14.82
N ASN A 126 -36.39 -18.04 -15.44
CA ASN A 126 -35.36 -19.07 -15.29
C ASN A 126 -34.34 -18.77 -14.16
N LYS A 127 -34.49 -17.67 -13.43
CA LYS A 127 -33.56 -17.27 -12.38
C LYS A 127 -34.32 -17.00 -11.08
N ASP A 128 -33.82 -17.60 -10.00
CA ASP A 128 -34.32 -17.32 -8.67
C ASP A 128 -33.98 -15.87 -8.24
N PRO A 129 -34.97 -15.06 -7.79
CA PRO A 129 -34.75 -13.70 -7.32
C PRO A 129 -33.71 -13.60 -6.19
N SER A 130 -33.64 -14.60 -5.32
CA SER A 130 -32.65 -14.65 -4.24
C SER A 130 -31.22 -14.72 -4.78
N THR A 131 -31.01 -15.49 -5.85
CA THR A 131 -29.71 -15.58 -6.54
C THR A 131 -29.32 -14.28 -7.19
N LEU A 132 -30.26 -13.57 -7.83
CA LEU A 132 -30.00 -12.27 -8.44
C LEU A 132 -29.59 -11.23 -7.38
N THR A 133 -30.31 -11.18 -6.27
CA THR A 133 -30.02 -10.28 -5.15
C THR A 133 -28.66 -10.59 -4.52
N ARG A 134 -28.38 -11.86 -4.31
CA ARG A 134 -27.06 -12.31 -3.79
C ARG A 134 -25.92 -11.89 -4.71
N ASN A 135 -26.05 -11.99 -6.02
CA ASN A 135 -25.02 -11.59 -6.97
C ASN A 135 -24.76 -10.08 -6.95
N VAL A 136 -25.81 -9.27 -6.81
CA VAL A 136 -25.69 -7.80 -6.75
C VAL A 136 -25.02 -7.35 -5.44
N ILE A 137 -25.34 -7.98 -4.32
CA ILE A 137 -24.88 -7.53 -3.00
C ILE A 137 -23.65 -8.34 -2.57
N VAL A 138 -23.82 -9.64 -2.32
CA VAL A 138 -22.83 -10.47 -1.65
C VAL A 138 -21.65 -10.81 -2.57
N SER A 139 -21.92 -11.22 -3.81
CA SER A 139 -20.83 -11.61 -4.72
C SER A 139 -19.99 -10.41 -5.15
N THR A 140 -20.62 -9.24 -5.33
CA THR A 140 -19.92 -7.99 -5.64
C THR A 140 -19.04 -7.56 -4.46
N GLU A 141 -19.58 -7.60 -3.25
CA GLU A 141 -18.81 -7.28 -2.04
C GLU A 141 -17.61 -8.22 -1.86
N GLY A 142 -17.83 -9.53 -1.98
CA GLY A 142 -16.77 -10.53 -1.87
C GLY A 142 -15.62 -10.32 -2.87
N LEU A 143 -15.95 -9.94 -4.11
CA LEU A 143 -14.94 -9.63 -5.14
C LEU A 143 -14.09 -8.42 -4.74
N PHE A 144 -14.69 -7.35 -4.22
CA PHE A 144 -13.94 -6.14 -3.85
C PHE A 144 -13.16 -6.31 -2.54
N ILE A 145 -13.67 -7.09 -1.59
CA ILE A 145 -12.90 -7.51 -0.41
C ILE A 145 -11.67 -8.31 -0.85
N PHE A 146 -11.82 -9.25 -1.78
CA PHE A 146 -10.70 -10.02 -2.31
C PHE A 146 -9.65 -9.14 -2.98
N ILE A 147 -10.05 -8.17 -3.81
CA ILE A 147 -9.12 -7.22 -4.45
C ILE A 147 -8.36 -6.42 -3.39
N ASN A 148 -9.05 -5.94 -2.35
CA ASN A 148 -8.41 -5.19 -1.27
C ASN A 148 -7.38 -6.04 -0.51
N HIS A 149 -7.72 -7.27 -0.16
CA HIS A 149 -6.78 -8.19 0.48
C HIS A 149 -5.58 -8.49 -0.42
N LEU A 150 -5.77 -8.66 -1.72
CA LEU A 150 -4.70 -8.91 -2.67
C LEU A 150 -3.72 -7.71 -2.74
N MET A 151 -4.24 -6.49 -2.71
CA MET A 151 -3.40 -5.27 -2.65
C MET A 151 -2.62 -5.15 -1.33
N ASN A 152 -3.21 -5.52 -0.21
CA ASN A 152 -2.53 -5.52 1.09
C ASN A 152 -1.48 -6.63 1.17
N LEU A 153 -1.78 -7.83 0.66
CA LEU A 153 -0.89 -8.97 0.68
C LEU A 153 0.39 -8.71 -0.13
N THR A 154 0.29 -8.02 -1.27
CA THR A 154 1.49 -7.61 -2.03
C THR A 154 2.40 -6.70 -1.21
N ARG A 155 1.85 -5.79 -0.42
CA ARG A 155 2.62 -4.90 0.47
C ARG A 155 3.30 -5.66 1.61
N GLU A 156 2.56 -6.54 2.29
CA GLU A 156 3.07 -7.31 3.43
C GLU A 156 4.14 -8.32 3.02
N SER A 157 3.96 -9.01 1.88
CA SER A 157 4.95 -9.97 1.39
C SER A 157 6.31 -9.32 1.11
N VAL A 158 6.31 -8.07 0.67
CA VAL A 158 7.56 -7.36 0.43
C VAL A 158 8.22 -6.90 1.72
N ALA A 159 7.45 -6.47 2.72
CA ALA A 159 7.99 -6.16 4.05
C ALA A 159 8.70 -7.39 4.65
N ILE A 160 8.11 -8.58 4.53
CA ILE A 160 8.72 -9.84 4.98
C ILE A 160 10.04 -10.10 4.24
N LEU A 161 10.09 -9.90 2.92
CA LEU A 161 11.31 -10.09 2.14
C LEU A 161 12.45 -9.17 2.58
N VAL A 162 12.17 -7.90 2.90
CA VAL A 162 13.17 -6.96 3.41
C VAL A 162 13.71 -7.41 4.77
N ILE A 163 12.83 -7.85 5.67
CA ILE A 163 13.26 -8.36 6.99
C ILE A 163 14.14 -9.60 6.84
N LEU A 164 13.76 -10.54 5.96
CA LEU A 164 14.56 -11.74 5.70
C LEU A 164 15.93 -11.38 5.13
N LEU A 165 16.02 -10.43 4.20
CA LEU A 165 17.30 -9.96 3.66
C LEU A 165 18.19 -9.33 4.74
N LEU A 166 17.61 -8.60 5.68
CA LEU A 166 18.33 -8.01 6.81
C LEU A 166 18.83 -9.08 7.80
N LEU A 167 18.10 -10.18 7.98
CA LEU A 167 18.50 -11.27 8.88
C LEU A 167 19.64 -12.12 8.29
N ILE A 168 19.76 -12.18 6.97
CA ILE A 168 20.80 -12.96 6.27
C ILE A 168 22.10 -12.15 6.14
N TRP A 169 22.01 -10.82 6.19
CA TRP A 169 23.17 -9.91 6.06
C TRP A 169 23.80 -9.61 7.42
#